data_cf917e42c6868f2d09edf29bfd63544a
#
_entry.id   cf917e42c6868f2d09edf29bfd63544a
#
_cell.length_a   1.000
_cell.length_b   1.000
_cell.length_c   1.000
_cell.angle_alpha   90.00
_cell.angle_beta   90.00
_cell.angle_gamma   90.00
#
_symmetry.space_group_name_H-M   'P 1'
#
loop_
_entity.id
_entity.type
_entity.pdbx_description
1 polymer ?
#
loop_
_entity_poly.entity_id
_entity_poly.type
_entity_poly.pdbx_seq_one_letter_code
_entity_poly.pdbx_strand_id
1 'polypeptide(L)'
;MDNSMLILYMIILLAVSGFAMLKKKKGIKTDDAFMDSQAQGNRNLRNADGEEILISSNNKYGKVLERIALGGMLFFMVILASIGMALDNYLGLTMMGVVLGIFLIVWLPFCIFAAAVSKTRLIVSNKRVYGETSFRKRVDLPLDSISAVGVGSFKGIAISTSSGRINFKAIGNRDEIYTGISQLLVDRQEQKNRPYTQEIPQSNADELKKYKDLLDSGVISQAEFDAKKKQLLGL
;
A
#
# COMPACT_ATOMS: atom_id res chain seq x y z
N MET A 1 -12.74 -17.42 48.95
CA MET A 1 -12.54 -17.55 47.48
C MET A 1 -11.69 -18.78 47.26
N ASP A 2 -12.20 -19.80 46.59
CA ASP A 2 -11.43 -21.04 46.37
C ASP A 2 -10.16 -20.76 45.59
N ASN A 3 -9.03 -21.21 46.12
CA ASN A 3 -7.72 -21.12 45.47
C ASN A 3 -7.74 -21.67 43.99
N SER A 4 -8.70 -22.56 43.69
CA SER A 4 -8.92 -23.11 42.39
C SER A 4 -9.34 -22.07 41.32
N MET A 5 -10.15 -21.07 41.73
CA MET A 5 -10.58 -19.98 40.82
C MET A 5 -9.43 -19.02 40.50
N LEU A 6 -8.57 -18.77 41.48
CA LEU A 6 -7.38 -17.94 41.31
C LEU A 6 -6.38 -18.60 40.35
N ILE A 7 -6.20 -19.89 40.47
CA ILE A 7 -5.32 -20.69 39.64
C ILE A 7 -5.89 -20.73 38.18
N LEU A 8 -7.19 -20.95 38.03
CA LEU A 8 -7.86 -20.93 36.69
C LEU A 8 -7.70 -19.56 36.00
N TYR A 9 -7.83 -18.48 36.76
CA TYR A 9 -7.68 -17.11 36.27
C TYR A 9 -6.24 -16.82 35.83
N MET A 10 -5.26 -17.26 36.61
CA MET A 10 -3.83 -17.17 36.24
C MET A 10 -3.49 -18.00 35.01
N ILE A 11 -4.09 -19.17 34.83
CA ILE A 11 -3.91 -20.03 33.66
C ILE A 11 -4.47 -19.36 32.41
N ILE A 12 -5.68 -18.77 32.50
CA ILE A 12 -6.30 -18.02 31.39
C ILE A 12 -5.43 -16.79 31.01
N LEU A 13 -4.92 -16.06 31.99
CA LEU A 13 -4.05 -14.90 31.77
C LEU A 13 -2.72 -15.29 31.12
N LEU A 14 -2.12 -16.40 31.55
CA LEU A 14 -0.91 -16.98 30.96
C LEU A 14 -1.17 -17.52 29.55
N ALA A 15 -2.32 -18.17 29.32
CA ALA A 15 -2.70 -18.69 28.02
C ALA A 15 -2.91 -17.56 26.98
N VAL A 16 -3.58 -16.46 27.38
CA VAL A 16 -3.82 -15.29 26.52
C VAL A 16 -2.50 -14.55 26.23
N SER A 17 -1.65 -14.36 27.23
CA SER A 17 -0.33 -13.74 27.04
C SER A 17 0.64 -14.62 26.28
N GLY A 18 0.62 -15.94 26.50
CA GLY A 18 1.42 -16.93 25.78
C GLY A 18 0.98 -17.07 24.31
N PHE A 19 -0.32 -17.02 24.03
CA PHE A 19 -0.84 -17.06 22.66
C PHE A 19 -0.48 -15.81 21.86
N ALA A 20 -0.46 -14.65 22.51
CA ALA A 20 0.01 -13.40 21.89
C ALA A 20 1.51 -13.44 21.57
N MET A 21 2.32 -14.07 22.43
CA MET A 21 3.76 -14.24 22.20
C MET A 21 4.08 -15.35 21.16
N LEU A 22 3.33 -16.44 21.13
CA LEU A 22 3.54 -17.54 20.18
C LEU A 22 3.17 -17.14 18.74
N LYS A 23 2.15 -16.30 18.56
CA LYS A 23 1.78 -15.72 17.25
C LYS A 23 2.86 -14.77 16.72
N LYS A 24 3.66 -14.17 17.60
CA LYS A 24 4.79 -13.29 17.27
C LYS A 24 5.99 -14.05 16.68
N LYS A 25 6.15 -15.34 16.99
CA LYS A 25 7.35 -16.11 16.61
C LYS A 25 7.26 -16.83 15.25
N LYS A 26 6.07 -17.03 14.69
CA LYS A 26 5.87 -17.88 13.50
C LYS A 26 5.59 -17.14 12.18
N GLY A 27 5.41 -15.81 12.19
CA GLY A 27 5.06 -15.01 11.00
C GLY A 27 6.07 -13.94 10.57
N ILE A 28 7.23 -13.81 11.23
CA ILE A 28 8.03 -12.56 11.14
C ILE A 28 9.41 -12.74 10.45
N LYS A 29 9.81 -13.93 10.04
CA LYS A 29 11.23 -14.14 9.68
C LYS A 29 11.63 -13.97 8.21
N THR A 30 10.73 -13.89 7.26
CA THR A 30 11.13 -13.78 5.85
C THR A 30 10.66 -12.51 5.15
N ASP A 31 9.46 -12.02 5.44
CA ASP A 31 8.91 -10.87 4.70
C ASP A 31 9.19 -9.52 5.37
N ASP A 32 9.28 -9.47 6.71
CA ASP A 32 9.51 -8.22 7.43
C ASP A 32 10.98 -7.76 7.35
N ALA A 33 11.95 -8.68 7.32
CA ALA A 33 13.36 -8.32 7.15
C ALA A 33 13.66 -7.80 5.73
N PHE A 34 12.97 -8.33 4.72
CA PHE A 34 13.06 -7.84 3.36
C PHE A 34 12.42 -6.45 3.21
N MET A 35 11.30 -6.21 3.91
CA MET A 35 10.56 -4.94 3.84
C MET A 35 11.12 -3.85 4.77
N ASP A 36 11.71 -4.19 5.91
CA ASP A 36 12.36 -3.21 6.80
C ASP A 36 13.71 -2.73 6.24
N SER A 37 14.42 -3.56 5.49
CA SER A 37 15.61 -3.12 4.73
C SER A 37 15.24 -2.17 3.58
N GLN A 38 14.02 -2.27 3.06
CA GLN A 38 13.51 -1.35 2.02
C GLN A 38 13.05 0.01 2.56
N ALA A 39 12.59 0.06 3.83
CA ALA A 39 12.20 1.33 4.47
C ALA A 39 13.38 2.25 4.77
N GLN A 40 14.60 1.77 4.65
CA GLN A 40 15.84 2.47 5.03
C GLN A 40 16.70 2.90 3.84
N GLY A 41 16.06 3.36 2.77
CA GLY A 41 16.72 4.26 1.83
C GLY A 41 17.55 3.62 0.73
N ASN A 42 16.94 2.90 -0.19
CA ASN A 42 17.56 2.74 -1.49
C ASN A 42 16.53 2.89 -2.61
N ARG A 43 16.67 3.96 -3.38
CA ARG A 43 15.77 4.36 -4.47
C ARG A 43 15.82 3.47 -5.73
N ASN A 44 16.48 2.32 -5.68
CA ASN A 44 16.69 1.45 -6.85
C ASN A 44 16.41 -0.02 -6.55
N LEU A 45 15.30 -0.32 -5.90
CA LEU A 45 14.88 -1.72 -5.72
C LEU A 45 14.04 -2.15 -6.93
N ARG A 46 14.57 -3.12 -7.66
CA ARG A 46 13.80 -3.79 -8.71
C ARG A 46 13.09 -5.01 -8.13
N ASN A 47 11.83 -5.17 -8.49
CA ASN A 47 11.09 -6.40 -8.23
C ASN A 47 11.67 -7.57 -9.03
N ALA A 48 11.25 -8.79 -8.70
CA ALA A 48 11.56 -10.00 -9.48
C ALA A 48 11.20 -9.85 -10.97
N ASP A 49 10.20 -9.02 -11.28
CA ASP A 49 9.74 -8.69 -12.64
C ASP A 49 10.53 -7.54 -13.31
N GLY A 50 11.61 -7.07 -12.69
CA GLY A 50 12.44 -5.98 -13.21
C GLY A 50 11.81 -4.57 -13.13
N GLU A 51 10.70 -4.41 -12.38
CA GLU A 51 10.06 -3.12 -12.16
C GLU A 51 10.79 -2.33 -11.06
N GLU A 52 10.94 -1.04 -11.27
CA GLU A 52 11.52 -0.13 -10.29
C GLU A 52 10.48 0.24 -9.25
N ILE A 53 10.78 -0.05 -7.96
CA ILE A 53 9.96 0.38 -6.84
C ILE A 53 10.35 1.80 -6.47
N LEU A 54 9.39 2.73 -6.59
CA LEU A 54 9.61 4.13 -6.31
C LEU A 54 9.38 4.44 -4.83
N ILE A 55 8.26 3.98 -4.27
CA ILE A 55 7.83 4.30 -2.90
C ILE A 55 7.17 3.08 -2.27
N SER A 56 7.51 2.81 -1.02
CA SER A 56 6.89 1.77 -0.20
C SER A 56 6.20 2.39 1.02
N SER A 57 5.03 1.88 1.39
CA SER A 57 4.29 2.40 2.54
C SER A 57 4.93 2.02 3.86
N ASN A 58 5.00 2.98 4.79
CA ASN A 58 5.37 2.75 6.17
C ASN A 58 4.11 2.66 7.05
N ASN A 59 3.89 1.51 7.67
CA ASN A 59 2.71 1.26 8.51
C ASN A 59 3.00 1.42 10.01
N LYS A 60 3.75 2.46 10.40
CA LYS A 60 4.03 2.74 11.83
C LYS A 60 2.75 2.96 12.63
N TYR A 61 1.78 3.69 12.08
CA TYR A 61 0.52 4.01 12.77
C TYR A 61 -0.34 2.77 13.05
N GLY A 62 -0.45 1.86 12.10
CA GLY A 62 -1.17 0.61 12.29
C GLY A 62 -0.54 -0.25 13.39
N LYS A 63 0.79 -0.37 13.40
CA LYS A 63 1.53 -1.10 14.44
C LYS A 63 1.38 -0.47 15.83
N VAL A 64 1.36 0.87 15.91
CA VAL A 64 1.12 1.60 17.18
C VAL A 64 -0.30 1.36 17.67
N LEU A 65 -1.30 1.45 16.79
CA LEU A 65 -2.70 1.20 17.14
C LEU A 65 -2.92 -0.23 17.65
N GLU A 66 -2.30 -1.22 17.02
CA GLU A 66 -2.35 -2.62 17.46
C GLU A 66 -1.73 -2.78 18.86
N ARG A 67 -0.58 -2.13 19.14
CA ARG A 67 0.04 -2.17 20.48
C ARG A 67 -0.82 -1.50 21.54
N ILE A 68 -1.46 -0.37 21.22
CA ILE A 68 -2.40 0.32 22.13
C ILE A 68 -3.60 -0.57 22.40
N ALA A 69 -4.16 -1.22 21.38
CA ALA A 69 -5.29 -2.12 21.55
C ALA A 69 -4.96 -3.32 22.46
N LEU A 70 -3.81 -3.96 22.25
CA LEU A 70 -3.37 -5.09 23.07
C LEU A 70 -2.98 -4.63 24.48
N GLY A 71 -2.25 -3.52 24.63
CA GLY A 71 -1.86 -2.97 25.94
C GLY A 71 -3.07 -2.54 26.77
N GLY A 72 -4.05 -1.88 26.16
CA GLY A 72 -5.29 -1.49 26.82
C GLY A 72 -6.11 -2.69 27.28
N MET A 73 -6.16 -3.76 26.51
CA MET A 73 -6.82 -5.01 26.91
C MET A 73 -6.15 -5.64 28.13
N LEU A 74 -4.81 -5.73 28.12
CA LEU A 74 -4.06 -6.28 29.25
C LEU A 74 -4.21 -5.42 30.52
N PHE A 75 -4.12 -4.10 30.38
CA PHE A 75 -4.27 -3.15 31.50
C PHE A 75 -5.65 -3.27 32.15
N PHE A 76 -6.71 -3.34 31.33
CA PHE A 76 -8.07 -3.50 31.85
C PHE A 76 -8.27 -4.85 32.55
N MET A 77 -7.69 -5.93 32.03
CA MET A 77 -7.73 -7.24 32.67
C MET A 77 -7.04 -7.24 34.03
N VAL A 78 -5.92 -6.53 34.19
CA VAL A 78 -5.22 -6.38 35.47
C VAL A 78 -6.09 -5.61 36.47
N ILE A 79 -6.75 -4.53 36.05
CA ILE A 79 -7.67 -3.75 36.90
C ILE A 79 -8.84 -4.63 37.36
N LEU A 80 -9.48 -5.36 36.46
CA LEU A 80 -10.57 -6.26 36.83
C LEU A 80 -10.13 -7.35 37.80
N ALA A 81 -8.95 -7.94 37.58
CA ALA A 81 -8.40 -8.92 38.51
C ALA A 81 -8.18 -8.32 39.91
N SER A 82 -7.65 -7.09 39.99
CA SER A 82 -7.44 -6.40 41.28
C SER A 82 -8.75 -6.09 42.01
N ILE A 83 -9.77 -5.65 41.27
CA ILE A 83 -11.11 -5.40 41.84
C ILE A 83 -11.75 -6.72 42.28
N GLY A 84 -11.63 -7.80 41.47
CA GLY A 84 -12.17 -9.09 41.84
C GLY A 84 -11.60 -9.69 43.12
N MET A 85 -10.31 -9.44 43.39
CA MET A 85 -9.70 -9.85 44.65
C MET A 85 -10.22 -9.07 45.87
N ALA A 86 -10.69 -7.84 45.67
CA ALA A 86 -11.21 -6.98 46.74
C ALA A 86 -12.70 -7.22 47.05
N LEU A 87 -13.42 -7.93 46.21
CA LEU A 87 -14.88 -8.16 46.32
C LEU A 87 -15.14 -9.59 46.79
N ASP A 88 -15.43 -9.74 48.11
CA ASP A 88 -15.77 -11.04 48.73
C ASP A 88 -17.24 -11.43 48.54
N ASN A 89 -18.06 -10.61 47.90
CA ASN A 89 -19.51 -10.78 47.78
C ASN A 89 -19.91 -11.37 46.41
N TYR A 90 -20.88 -12.30 46.44
CA TYR A 90 -21.47 -12.87 45.24
C TYR A 90 -22.00 -11.78 44.26
N LEU A 91 -22.62 -10.73 44.82
CA LEU A 91 -23.12 -9.60 44.03
C LEU A 91 -22.01 -8.85 43.30
N GLY A 92 -20.84 -8.65 43.97
CA GLY A 92 -19.68 -8.03 43.35
C GLY A 92 -19.11 -8.85 42.20
N LEU A 93 -19.07 -10.17 42.33
CA LEU A 93 -18.59 -11.08 41.29
C LEU A 93 -19.49 -11.07 40.06
N THR A 94 -20.82 -11.02 40.23
CA THR A 94 -21.77 -10.94 39.11
C THR A 94 -21.68 -9.62 38.38
N MET A 95 -21.56 -8.50 39.08
CA MET A 95 -21.37 -7.17 38.50
C MET A 95 -20.05 -7.08 37.72
N MET A 96 -18.98 -7.66 38.23
CA MET A 96 -17.69 -7.75 37.54
C MET A 96 -17.82 -8.54 36.19
N GLY A 97 -18.58 -9.64 36.20
CA GLY A 97 -18.86 -10.41 34.97
C GLY A 97 -19.61 -9.60 33.92
N VAL A 98 -20.58 -8.78 34.32
CA VAL A 98 -21.32 -7.88 33.42
C VAL A 98 -20.39 -6.82 32.81
N VAL A 99 -19.56 -6.17 33.65
CA VAL A 99 -18.60 -5.16 33.18
C VAL A 99 -17.58 -5.77 32.21
N LEU A 100 -17.07 -6.96 32.50
CA LEU A 100 -16.19 -7.68 31.60
C LEU A 100 -16.87 -7.99 30.26
N GLY A 101 -18.12 -8.47 30.30
CA GLY A 101 -18.90 -8.75 29.10
C GLY A 101 -19.06 -7.52 28.20
N ILE A 102 -19.48 -6.40 28.78
CA ILE A 102 -19.62 -5.13 28.04
C ILE A 102 -18.29 -4.67 27.48
N PHE A 103 -17.21 -4.75 28.26
CA PHE A 103 -15.88 -4.39 27.79
C PHE A 103 -15.44 -5.25 26.59
N LEU A 104 -15.62 -6.56 26.65
CA LEU A 104 -15.24 -7.45 25.55
C LEU A 104 -16.03 -7.17 24.27
N ILE A 105 -17.32 -6.88 24.39
CA ILE A 105 -18.18 -6.55 23.23
C ILE A 105 -17.63 -5.29 22.51
N VAL A 106 -17.16 -4.29 23.24
CA VAL A 106 -16.66 -3.04 22.63
C VAL A 106 -15.19 -3.18 22.21
N TRP A 107 -14.34 -3.80 23.05
CA TRP A 107 -12.90 -3.81 22.85
C TRP A 107 -12.43 -4.84 21.81
N LEU A 108 -13.10 -5.97 21.72
CA LEU A 108 -12.73 -7.05 20.79
C LEU A 108 -12.86 -6.62 19.31
N PRO A 109 -13.94 -5.97 18.87
CA PRO A 109 -14.01 -5.39 17.52
C PRO A 109 -12.92 -4.35 17.27
N PHE A 110 -12.58 -3.54 18.28
CA PHE A 110 -11.49 -2.57 18.19
C PHE A 110 -10.14 -3.26 17.98
N CYS A 111 -9.84 -4.33 18.72
CA CYS A 111 -8.63 -5.12 18.52
C CYS A 111 -8.55 -5.75 17.12
N ILE A 112 -9.67 -6.31 16.63
CA ILE A 112 -9.75 -6.88 15.27
C ILE A 112 -9.49 -5.79 14.22
N PHE A 113 -10.10 -4.62 14.39
CA PHE A 113 -9.89 -3.48 13.50
C PHE A 113 -8.43 -3.02 13.52
N ALA A 114 -7.82 -2.84 14.69
CA ALA A 114 -6.43 -2.44 14.85
C ALA A 114 -5.48 -3.45 14.19
N ALA A 115 -5.71 -4.75 14.40
CA ALA A 115 -4.96 -5.82 13.77
C ALA A 115 -5.14 -5.90 12.24
N ALA A 116 -6.32 -5.55 11.74
CA ALA A 116 -6.58 -5.47 10.30
C ALA A 116 -5.82 -4.30 9.67
N VAL A 117 -5.87 -3.14 10.32
CA VAL A 117 -5.21 -1.91 9.83
C VAL A 117 -3.69 -2.02 9.91
N SER A 118 -3.12 -2.75 10.89
CA SER A 118 -1.69 -2.95 11.02
C SER A 118 -1.05 -3.71 9.85
N LYS A 119 -1.85 -4.41 9.06
CA LYS A 119 -1.40 -5.22 7.90
C LYS A 119 -1.49 -4.52 6.56
N THR A 120 -1.99 -3.29 6.52
CA THR A 120 -2.09 -2.51 5.28
C THR A 120 -0.69 -2.24 4.72
N ARG A 121 -0.50 -2.55 3.45
CA ARG A 121 0.74 -2.29 2.70
C ARG A 121 0.40 -1.72 1.34
N LEU A 122 1.19 -0.76 0.88
CA LEU A 122 1.05 -0.15 -0.44
C LEU A 122 2.44 0.09 -1.02
N ILE A 123 2.65 -0.35 -2.23
CA ILE A 123 3.89 -0.20 -2.98
C ILE A 123 3.56 0.46 -4.30
N VAL A 124 4.33 1.47 -4.64
CA VAL A 124 4.21 2.22 -5.89
C VAL A 124 5.42 1.91 -6.74
N SER A 125 5.22 1.35 -7.92
CA SER A 125 6.24 1.13 -8.94
C SER A 125 6.04 2.06 -10.13
N ASN A 126 6.99 2.07 -11.04
CA ASN A 126 6.92 2.84 -12.27
C ASN A 126 5.81 2.39 -13.24
N LYS A 127 5.21 1.19 -13.04
CA LYS A 127 4.18 0.62 -13.92
C LYS A 127 2.84 0.38 -13.24
N ARG A 128 2.84 0.10 -11.93
CA ARG A 128 1.65 -0.29 -11.19
C ARG A 128 1.71 0.11 -9.72
N VAL A 129 0.54 0.15 -9.09
CA VAL A 129 0.38 0.32 -7.64
C VAL A 129 -0.21 -0.96 -7.09
N TYR A 130 0.48 -1.61 -6.15
CA TYR A 130 0.04 -2.88 -5.60
C TYR A 130 0.22 -2.95 -4.09
N GLY A 131 -0.52 -3.85 -3.44
CA GLY A 131 -0.44 -4.00 -1.99
C GLY A 131 -1.60 -4.77 -1.38
N GLU A 132 -1.72 -4.64 -0.06
CA GLU A 132 -2.80 -5.27 0.70
C GLU A 132 -3.58 -4.20 1.48
N THR A 133 -4.90 -4.26 1.39
CA THR A 133 -5.79 -3.40 2.19
C THR A 133 -5.91 -3.95 3.63
N SER A 134 -6.55 -3.18 4.53
CA SER A 134 -6.74 -3.54 5.94
C SER A 134 -7.39 -4.91 6.16
N PHE A 135 -8.19 -5.40 5.23
CA PHE A 135 -8.86 -6.71 5.30
C PHE A 135 -8.17 -7.78 4.44
N ARG A 136 -6.85 -7.66 4.20
CA ARG A 136 -6.03 -8.60 3.42
C ARG A 136 -6.51 -8.80 1.97
N LYS A 137 -7.28 -7.88 1.43
CA LYS A 137 -7.60 -7.89 0.01
C LYS A 137 -6.36 -7.42 -0.75
N ARG A 138 -5.80 -8.30 -1.56
CA ARG A 138 -4.71 -7.95 -2.46
C ARG A 138 -5.23 -7.09 -3.60
N VAL A 139 -4.47 -6.10 -3.94
CA VAL A 139 -4.78 -5.12 -4.98
C VAL A 139 -3.55 -4.98 -5.84
N ASP A 140 -3.75 -5.07 -7.14
CA ASP A 140 -2.75 -4.81 -8.18
C ASP A 140 -3.40 -3.95 -9.24
N LEU A 141 -2.94 -2.71 -9.35
CA LEU A 141 -3.53 -1.67 -10.20
C LEU A 141 -2.47 -1.17 -11.17
N PRO A 142 -2.56 -1.52 -12.46
CA PRO A 142 -1.78 -0.84 -13.48
C PRO A 142 -2.03 0.67 -13.42
N LEU A 143 -1.00 1.49 -13.58
CA LEU A 143 -1.15 2.95 -13.57
C LEU A 143 -2.20 3.44 -14.56
N ASP A 144 -2.41 2.68 -15.65
CA ASP A 144 -3.43 2.98 -16.65
C ASP A 144 -4.88 2.84 -16.14
N SER A 145 -5.11 2.04 -15.14
CA SER A 145 -6.43 1.87 -14.52
C SER A 145 -6.74 2.93 -13.47
N ILE A 146 -5.76 3.71 -13.04
CA ILE A 146 -5.91 4.72 -11.99
C ILE A 146 -6.39 6.03 -12.62
N SER A 147 -7.57 6.49 -12.21
CA SER A 147 -8.16 7.76 -12.66
C SER A 147 -7.85 8.91 -11.73
N ALA A 148 -7.74 8.67 -10.43
CA ALA A 148 -7.42 9.70 -9.45
C ALA A 148 -6.87 9.10 -8.15
N VAL A 149 -6.09 9.90 -7.44
CA VAL A 149 -5.64 9.61 -6.08
C VAL A 149 -6.14 10.69 -5.14
N GLY A 150 -6.52 10.33 -3.93
CA GLY A 150 -7.04 11.26 -2.93
C GLY A 150 -6.68 10.84 -1.52
N VAL A 151 -6.87 11.77 -0.59
CA VAL A 151 -6.67 11.53 0.84
C VAL A 151 -7.88 10.77 1.38
N GLY A 152 -7.61 9.67 2.08
CA GLY A 152 -8.60 8.85 2.75
C GLY A 152 -8.67 9.09 4.26
N SER A 153 -9.67 8.49 4.92
CA SER A 153 -9.81 8.50 6.38
C SER A 153 -8.68 7.73 7.07
N PHE A 154 -8.45 7.98 8.37
CA PHE A 154 -7.45 7.31 9.19
C PHE A 154 -6.03 7.34 8.60
N LYS A 155 -5.56 8.51 8.17
CA LYS A 155 -4.26 8.66 7.49
C LYS A 155 -4.12 7.70 6.30
N GLY A 156 -5.18 7.52 5.55
CA GLY A 156 -5.24 6.63 4.40
C GLY A 156 -5.07 7.34 3.07
N ILE A 157 -4.95 6.54 2.02
CA ILE A 157 -4.97 6.94 0.61
C ILE A 157 -6.14 6.24 -0.06
N ALA A 158 -6.87 6.97 -0.88
CA ALA A 158 -7.93 6.46 -1.71
C ALA A 158 -7.49 6.51 -3.18
N ILE A 159 -7.54 5.39 -3.85
CA ILE A 159 -7.23 5.27 -5.27
C ILE A 159 -8.53 4.99 -6.00
N SER A 160 -8.88 5.84 -6.95
CA SER A 160 -10.06 5.69 -7.80
C SER A 160 -9.66 5.04 -9.12
N THR A 161 -10.42 4.06 -9.54
CA THR A 161 -10.28 3.36 -10.81
C THR A 161 -11.62 3.34 -11.54
N SER A 162 -11.65 2.92 -12.79
CA SER A 162 -12.90 2.74 -13.55
C SER A 162 -13.87 1.75 -12.89
N SER A 163 -13.34 0.78 -12.10
CA SER A 163 -14.13 -0.24 -11.40
C SER A 163 -14.55 0.14 -9.98
N GLY A 164 -14.10 1.28 -9.46
CA GLY A 164 -14.45 1.75 -8.13
C GLY A 164 -13.31 2.40 -7.36
N ARG A 165 -13.56 2.62 -6.05
CA ARG A 165 -12.60 3.28 -5.14
C ARG A 165 -12.03 2.29 -4.15
N ILE A 166 -10.72 2.28 -4.01
CA ILE A 166 -9.97 1.43 -3.09
C ILE A 166 -9.32 2.31 -2.04
N ASN A 167 -9.53 1.97 -0.76
CA ASN A 167 -9.02 2.73 0.37
C ASN A 167 -7.96 1.93 1.13
N PHE A 168 -6.77 2.49 1.26
CA PHE A 168 -5.69 2.02 2.11
C PHE A 168 -5.66 2.86 3.38
N LYS A 169 -5.58 2.23 4.57
CA LYS A 169 -5.63 2.92 5.86
C LYS A 169 -4.29 2.87 6.58
N ALA A 170 -4.04 3.83 7.48
CA ALA A 170 -2.87 3.90 8.36
C ALA A 170 -1.52 3.90 7.65
N ILE A 171 -1.40 4.66 6.58
CA ILE A 171 -0.16 4.84 5.83
C ILE A 171 0.65 5.96 6.49
N GLY A 172 1.85 5.63 6.99
CA GLY A 172 2.70 6.58 7.72
C GLY A 172 3.27 7.68 6.86
N ASN A 173 3.71 7.35 5.65
CA ASN A 173 4.25 8.27 4.65
C ASN A 173 3.20 8.61 3.56
N ARG A 174 1.96 8.86 4.00
CA ARG A 174 0.82 9.13 3.12
C ARG A 174 1.10 10.23 2.09
N ASP A 175 1.66 11.35 2.55
CA ASP A 175 1.82 12.54 1.72
C ASP A 175 2.88 12.32 0.63
N GLU A 176 3.94 11.56 0.94
CA GLU A 176 4.96 11.13 -0.01
C GLU A 176 4.35 10.21 -1.10
N ILE A 177 3.56 9.23 -0.71
CA ILE A 177 2.89 8.32 -1.65
C ILE A 177 1.86 9.05 -2.49
N TYR A 178 1.08 9.96 -1.88
CA TYR A 178 0.11 10.79 -2.60
C TYR A 178 0.79 11.62 -3.68
N THR A 179 1.88 12.32 -3.32
CA THR A 179 2.65 13.14 -4.26
C THR A 179 3.26 12.27 -5.36
N GLY A 180 3.85 11.12 -5.00
CA GLY A 180 4.45 10.22 -5.98
C GLY A 180 3.45 9.66 -6.99
N ILE A 181 2.28 9.20 -6.55
CA ILE A 181 1.24 8.72 -7.47
C ILE A 181 0.70 9.88 -8.33
N SER A 182 0.47 11.05 -7.72
CA SER A 182 -0.02 12.22 -8.45
C SER A 182 0.94 12.65 -9.55
N GLN A 183 2.24 12.66 -9.27
CA GLN A 183 3.28 12.98 -10.24
C GLN A 183 3.29 11.99 -11.40
N LEU A 184 3.26 10.68 -11.09
CA LEU A 184 3.20 9.64 -12.11
C LEU A 184 1.97 9.76 -13.02
N LEU A 185 0.82 10.18 -12.48
CA LEU A 185 -0.39 10.41 -13.27
C LEU A 185 -0.26 11.64 -14.18
N VAL A 186 0.37 12.71 -13.70
CA VAL A 186 0.66 13.92 -14.49
C VAL A 186 1.64 13.60 -15.62
N ASP A 187 2.78 12.99 -15.31
CA ASP A 187 3.81 12.63 -16.29
C ASP A 187 3.23 11.76 -17.41
N ARG A 188 2.35 10.82 -17.04
CA ARG A 188 1.66 9.97 -17.99
C ARG A 188 0.69 10.75 -18.88
N GLN A 189 -0.04 11.72 -18.30
CA GLN A 189 -0.95 12.56 -19.07
C GLN A 189 -0.19 13.46 -20.04
N GLU A 190 0.95 13.98 -19.64
CA GLU A 190 1.84 14.74 -20.52
C GLU A 190 2.38 13.88 -21.66
N GLN A 191 2.78 12.62 -21.37
CA GLN A 191 3.22 11.69 -22.40
C GLN A 191 2.11 11.38 -23.42
N LYS A 192 0.85 11.25 -22.96
CA LYS A 192 -0.30 11.06 -23.85
C LYS A 192 -0.64 12.29 -24.69
N ASN A 193 -0.42 13.47 -24.10
CA ASN A 193 -0.73 14.75 -24.74
C ASN A 193 0.43 15.28 -25.60
N ARG A 194 1.62 14.67 -25.53
CA ARG A 194 2.67 15.00 -26.49
C ARG A 194 2.14 14.64 -27.86
N PRO A 195 2.06 15.62 -28.79
CA PRO A 195 1.73 15.28 -30.16
C PRO A 195 2.66 14.16 -30.58
N TYR A 196 2.09 13.12 -31.12
CA TYR A 196 2.81 11.98 -31.63
C TYR A 196 3.68 12.49 -32.79
N THR A 197 4.77 13.15 -32.46
CA THR A 197 5.87 13.33 -33.38
C THR A 197 6.44 11.92 -33.49
N GLN A 198 5.83 11.13 -34.37
CA GLN A 198 6.45 9.92 -34.83
C GLN A 198 7.81 10.35 -35.40
N GLU A 199 8.85 10.20 -34.63
CA GLU A 199 10.09 9.70 -35.15
C GLU A 199 9.84 8.23 -35.55
N ILE A 200 8.99 8.03 -36.53
CA ILE A 200 9.15 6.89 -37.40
C ILE A 200 10.59 7.10 -37.92
N PRO A 201 11.50 6.12 -37.77
CA PRO A 201 12.68 6.14 -38.60
C PRO A 201 12.13 6.24 -40.04
N GLN A 202 12.17 7.45 -40.57
CA GLN A 202 11.64 7.69 -41.91
C GLN A 202 12.47 6.78 -42.80
N SER A 203 11.85 5.72 -43.28
CA SER A 203 12.50 4.86 -44.23
C SER A 203 12.96 5.79 -45.37
N ASN A 204 14.19 5.62 -45.83
CA ASN A 204 14.72 6.40 -46.93
C ASN A 204 13.72 6.47 -48.09
N ALA A 205 12.83 5.47 -48.20
CA ALA A 205 11.72 5.41 -49.16
C ALA A 205 10.62 6.44 -48.87
N ASP A 206 10.26 6.69 -47.60
CA ASP A 206 9.21 7.67 -47.25
C ASP A 206 9.72 9.11 -47.44
N GLU A 207 11.00 9.36 -47.11
CA GLU A 207 11.63 10.62 -47.41
C GLU A 207 11.69 10.86 -48.93
N LEU A 208 12.08 9.86 -49.69
CA LEU A 208 12.15 9.96 -51.16
C LEU A 208 10.78 10.28 -51.76
N LYS A 209 9.70 9.69 -51.24
CA LYS A 209 8.33 9.98 -51.67
C LYS A 209 7.96 11.45 -51.37
N LYS A 210 8.28 11.98 -50.21
CA LYS A 210 8.05 13.41 -49.88
C LYS A 210 8.80 14.34 -50.84
N TYR A 211 10.05 14.03 -51.16
CA TYR A 211 10.84 14.82 -52.14
C TYR A 211 10.25 14.74 -53.52
N LYS A 212 9.67 13.60 -53.89
CA LYS A 212 8.96 13.46 -55.18
C LYS A 212 7.71 14.34 -55.22
N ASP A 213 6.92 14.37 -54.16
CA ASP A 213 5.73 15.23 -54.07
C ASP A 213 6.11 16.72 -54.14
N LEU A 214 7.25 17.11 -53.60
CA LEU A 214 7.80 18.47 -53.69
C LEU A 214 8.26 18.80 -55.13
N LEU A 215 8.82 17.83 -55.82
CA LEU A 215 9.18 17.99 -57.21
C LEU A 215 7.94 18.14 -58.09
N ASP A 216 6.93 17.26 -57.92
CA ASP A 216 5.69 17.28 -58.67
C ASP A 216 4.87 18.57 -58.43
N SER A 217 5.00 19.16 -57.25
CA SER A 217 4.41 20.47 -56.92
C SER A 217 5.26 21.69 -57.38
N GLY A 218 6.43 21.44 -57.98
CA GLY A 218 7.31 22.48 -58.50
C GLY A 218 8.08 23.28 -57.42
N VAL A 219 8.09 22.83 -56.17
CA VAL A 219 8.79 23.48 -55.04
C VAL A 219 10.29 23.27 -55.12
N ILE A 220 10.72 22.10 -55.66
CA ILE A 220 12.13 21.78 -55.89
C ILE A 220 12.39 21.45 -57.37
N SER A 221 13.61 21.66 -57.77
CA SER A 221 14.05 21.31 -59.14
C SER A 221 14.41 19.82 -59.27
N GLN A 222 14.41 19.31 -60.50
CA GLN A 222 14.86 17.95 -60.82
C GLN A 222 16.28 17.67 -60.30
N ALA A 223 17.19 18.65 -60.45
CA ALA A 223 18.57 18.51 -60.00
C ALA A 223 18.69 18.35 -58.48
N GLU A 224 17.88 19.07 -57.69
CA GLU A 224 17.83 18.97 -56.23
C GLU A 224 17.25 17.64 -55.79
N PHE A 225 16.21 17.15 -56.45
CA PHE A 225 15.65 15.82 -56.20
C PHE A 225 16.66 14.72 -56.44
N ASP A 226 17.40 14.76 -57.58
CA ASP A 226 18.39 13.76 -57.95
C ASP A 226 19.59 13.76 -56.98
N ALA A 227 20.02 14.92 -56.52
CA ALA A 227 21.05 15.04 -55.53
C ALA A 227 20.62 14.40 -54.17
N LYS A 228 19.38 14.68 -53.72
CA LYS A 228 18.83 14.13 -52.47
C LYS A 228 18.60 12.63 -52.59
N LYS A 229 18.13 12.14 -53.71
CA LYS A 229 17.96 10.72 -54.00
C LYS A 229 19.27 9.95 -53.88
N LYS A 230 20.37 10.48 -54.46
CA LYS A 230 21.70 9.87 -54.30
C LYS A 230 22.14 9.80 -52.89
N GLN A 231 21.93 10.88 -52.10
CA GLN A 231 22.27 10.94 -50.71
C GLN A 231 21.50 9.91 -49.86
N LEU A 232 20.19 9.76 -50.08
CA LEU A 232 19.33 8.84 -49.34
C LEU A 232 19.57 7.37 -49.70
N LEU A 233 19.95 7.09 -50.94
CA LEU A 233 20.23 5.72 -51.43
C LEU A 233 21.70 5.33 -51.28
N GLY A 234 22.59 6.25 -50.85
CA GLY A 234 24.01 5.97 -50.71
C GLY A 234 24.74 5.75 -52.02
N LEU A 235 24.31 6.38 -53.10
CA LEU A 235 24.85 6.25 -54.45
C LEU A 235 25.83 7.36 -54.78
#